data_5f501a5dd3ef4a03c87fe48d75e642e4
#
_entry.id   5f501a5dd3ef4a03c87fe48d75e642e4
#
_cell.length_a   1.000
_cell.length_b   1.000
_cell.length_c   1.000
_cell.angle_alpha   90.00
_cell.angle_beta   90.00
_cell.angle_gamma   90.00
#
_symmetry.space_group_name_H-M   'P 1'
#
loop_
_entity.id
_entity.type
_entity.pdbx_description
1 polymer ?
#
loop_
_entity_poly.entity_id
_entity_poly.type
_entity_poly.pdbx_seq_one_letter_code
_entity_poly.pdbx_strand_id
1 'polypeptide(L)'
;MKMREIARGLQFPEGPVALEDGSVLLVEIARGTLSRVTLDGRITVVADLGGGPTGAAIGPDGAVYVCNNGGFRWHTESDGTHRPVGQAEDYSGGRIERVDLAT
;
A
#
# COMPACT_ATOMS: atom_id res chain seq x y z
N MET A 1 18.84 -20.95 -0.95
CA MET A 1 18.04 -19.73 -1.28
C MET A 1 18.65 -18.52 -0.58
N LYS A 2 18.79 -17.44 -1.29
CA LYS A 2 19.24 -16.17 -0.71
C LYS A 2 18.05 -15.22 -0.63
N MET A 3 17.98 -14.48 0.48
CA MET A 3 16.94 -13.49 0.69
C MET A 3 17.61 -12.19 1.13
N ARG A 4 17.17 -11.07 0.55
CA ARG A 4 17.67 -9.74 0.90
C ARG A 4 16.49 -8.84 1.25
N GLU A 5 16.56 -8.19 2.39
CA GLU A 5 15.59 -7.17 2.76
C GLU A 5 15.92 -5.90 1.95
N ILE A 6 14.92 -5.37 1.23
CA ILE A 6 15.08 -4.17 0.41
C ILE A 6 14.73 -2.91 1.22
N ALA A 7 13.66 -2.97 2.02
CA ALA A 7 13.18 -1.82 2.79
C ALA A 7 12.42 -2.30 4.01
N ARG A 8 12.29 -1.40 4.98
CA ARG A 8 11.50 -1.63 6.18
C ARG A 8 10.82 -0.32 6.61
N GLY A 9 9.99 -0.36 7.62
CA GLY A 9 9.22 0.80 8.07
C GLY A 9 7.91 0.98 7.33
N LEU A 10 7.52 0.02 6.49
CA LEU A 10 6.23 0.03 5.81
C LEU A 10 5.12 -0.32 6.81
N GLN A 11 3.97 0.30 6.63
CA GLN A 11 2.84 0.15 7.56
C GLN A 11 1.82 -0.84 7.00
N PHE A 12 2.01 -2.12 7.30
CA PHE A 12 1.19 -3.24 6.88
C PHE A 12 1.19 -3.35 5.34
N PRO A 13 2.35 -3.68 4.74
CA PRO A 13 2.48 -3.72 3.27
C PRO A 13 1.75 -4.92 2.68
N GLU A 14 1.16 -4.72 1.50
CA GLU A 14 0.40 -5.73 0.77
C GLU A 14 0.52 -5.49 -0.74
N GLY A 15 0.21 -6.52 -1.50
CA GLY A 15 -0.03 -6.43 -2.93
C GLY A 15 1.11 -5.86 -3.77
N PRO A 16 2.33 -6.45 -3.73
CA PRO A 16 3.44 -5.90 -4.48
C PRO A 16 3.29 -6.12 -5.98
N VAL A 17 3.69 -5.11 -6.76
CA VAL A 17 3.77 -5.17 -8.22
C VAL A 17 5.18 -4.79 -8.62
N ALA A 18 5.91 -5.72 -9.22
CA ALA A 18 7.25 -5.47 -9.72
C ALA A 18 7.18 -4.65 -11.01
N LEU A 19 7.93 -3.57 -11.08
CA LEU A 19 8.01 -2.73 -12.26
C LEU A 19 9.25 -3.06 -13.07
N GLU A 20 9.22 -2.69 -14.36
CA GLU A 20 10.33 -2.98 -15.27
C GLU A 20 11.64 -2.34 -14.84
N ASP A 21 11.58 -1.18 -14.16
CA ASP A 21 12.77 -0.48 -13.69
C ASP A 21 13.38 -1.10 -12.42
N GLY A 22 12.82 -2.21 -11.94
CA GLY A 22 13.27 -2.89 -10.74
C GLY A 22 12.66 -2.38 -9.45
N SER A 23 11.88 -1.31 -9.49
CA SER A 23 11.15 -0.85 -8.32
C SER A 23 9.90 -1.66 -8.09
N VAL A 24 9.30 -1.52 -6.91
CA VAL A 24 8.10 -2.25 -6.51
C VAL A 24 7.04 -1.25 -6.09
N LEU A 25 5.86 -1.34 -6.69
CA LEU A 25 4.66 -0.67 -6.17
C LEU A 25 4.00 -1.60 -5.16
N LEU A 26 3.46 -1.02 -4.11
CA LEU A 26 2.72 -1.78 -3.11
C LEU A 26 1.74 -0.86 -2.41
N VAL A 27 0.78 -1.46 -1.73
CA VAL A 27 -0.12 -0.70 -0.86
C VAL A 27 0.31 -0.88 0.59
N GLU A 28 0.09 0.15 1.39
CA GLU A 28 0.29 0.09 2.84
C GLU A 28 -1.07 0.29 3.50
N ILE A 29 -1.63 -0.79 4.01
CA ILE A 29 -3.01 -0.79 4.50
C ILE A 29 -3.17 0.20 5.65
N ALA A 30 -2.25 0.19 6.61
CA ALA A 30 -2.34 1.06 7.78
C ALA A 30 -2.02 2.52 7.45
N ARG A 31 -1.04 2.76 6.56
CA ARG A 31 -0.72 4.12 6.11
C ARG A 31 -1.80 4.70 5.20
N GLY A 32 -2.53 3.84 4.47
CA GLY A 32 -3.54 4.28 3.52
C GLY A 32 -2.97 4.79 2.21
N THR A 33 -1.86 4.22 1.75
CA THR A 33 -1.13 4.73 0.59
C THR A 33 -0.87 3.67 -0.46
N LEU A 34 -0.70 4.14 -1.70
CA LEU A 34 0.04 3.43 -2.74
C LEU A 34 1.47 3.96 -2.67
N SER A 35 2.43 3.09 -2.47
CA SER A 35 3.83 3.45 -2.25
C SER A 35 4.72 2.76 -3.26
N ARG A 36 5.90 3.33 -3.50
CA ARG A 36 6.91 2.79 -4.39
C ARG A 36 8.21 2.63 -3.61
N VAL A 37 8.83 1.48 -3.77
CA VAL A 37 10.12 1.17 -3.13
C VAL A 37 11.14 0.91 -4.23
N THR A 38 12.23 1.65 -4.22
CA THR A 38 13.34 1.42 -5.14
C THR A 38 14.32 0.41 -4.54
N LEU A 39 15.17 -0.18 -5.40
CA LEU A 39 16.09 -1.24 -4.95
C LEU A 39 17.13 -0.73 -3.93
N ASP A 40 17.35 0.57 -3.86
CA ASP A 40 18.21 1.18 -2.85
C ASP A 40 17.48 1.42 -1.52
N GLY A 41 16.22 1.00 -1.41
CA GLY A 41 15.45 1.08 -0.16
C GLY A 41 14.68 2.37 0.03
N ARG A 42 14.63 3.26 -0.95
CA ARG A 42 13.87 4.50 -0.85
C ARG A 42 12.38 4.22 -0.98
N ILE A 43 11.61 4.70 -0.03
CA ILE A 43 10.15 4.60 -0.02
C ILE A 43 9.57 5.95 -0.42
N THR A 44 8.71 5.96 -1.43
CA THR A 44 8.02 7.16 -1.90
C THR A 44 6.53 6.91 -1.90
N VAL A 45 5.75 7.80 -1.31
CA VAL A 45 4.30 7.74 -1.40
C VAL A 45 3.89 8.25 -2.78
N VAL A 46 3.24 7.37 -3.56
CA VAL A 46 2.75 7.71 -4.91
C VAL A 46 1.39 8.41 -4.80
N ALA A 47 0.53 7.89 -3.94
CA ALA A 47 -0.80 8.46 -3.73
C ALA A 47 -1.25 8.19 -2.30
N ASP A 48 -1.86 9.21 -1.70
CA ASP A 48 -2.52 9.07 -0.40
C ASP A 48 -3.99 8.76 -0.69
N LEU A 49 -4.39 7.52 -0.42
CA LEU A 49 -5.71 7.01 -0.79
C LEU A 49 -6.69 7.06 0.38
N GLY A 50 -6.18 7.12 1.59
CA GLY A 50 -7.00 6.93 2.78
C GLY A 50 -7.55 5.53 2.88
N GLY A 51 -8.40 5.27 3.86
CA GLY A 51 -9.03 3.97 4.06
C GLY A 51 -8.01 2.85 4.28
N GLY A 52 -8.22 1.73 3.59
CA GLY A 52 -7.34 0.56 3.68
C GLY A 52 -7.11 -0.07 2.31
N PRO A 53 -6.13 0.43 1.54
CA PRO A 53 -5.79 -0.20 0.28
C PRO A 53 -5.19 -1.59 0.54
N THR A 54 -5.73 -2.61 -0.14
CA THR A 54 -5.38 -4.01 0.13
C THR A 54 -4.71 -4.71 -1.03
N GLY A 55 -4.78 -4.15 -2.23
CA GLY A 55 -4.14 -4.76 -3.38
C GLY A 55 -4.10 -3.79 -4.54
N ALA A 56 -3.17 -4.01 -5.46
CA ALA A 56 -2.98 -3.16 -6.61
C ALA A 56 -2.63 -3.99 -7.83
N ALA A 57 -3.06 -3.52 -8.99
CA ALA A 57 -2.69 -4.13 -10.26
C ALA A 57 -2.58 -3.04 -11.32
N ILE A 58 -1.71 -3.23 -12.29
CA ILE A 58 -1.59 -2.31 -13.41
C ILE A 58 -2.54 -2.77 -14.49
N GLY A 59 -3.43 -1.86 -14.93
CA GLY A 59 -4.37 -2.14 -16.00
C GLY A 59 -3.76 -1.95 -17.39
N PRO A 60 -4.50 -2.34 -18.42
CA PRO A 60 -4.01 -2.20 -19.80
C PRO A 60 -3.79 -0.76 -20.23
N ASP A 61 -4.39 0.19 -19.54
CA ASP A 61 -4.19 1.62 -19.76
C ASP A 61 -2.96 2.18 -19.04
N GLY A 62 -2.20 1.34 -18.32
CA GLY A 62 -1.03 1.76 -17.56
C GLY A 62 -1.32 2.37 -16.20
N ALA A 63 -2.57 2.57 -15.86
CA ALA A 63 -2.94 3.08 -14.54
C ALA A 63 -2.92 1.96 -13.50
N VAL A 64 -2.80 2.33 -12.24
CA VAL A 64 -2.85 1.40 -11.12
C VAL A 64 -4.27 1.38 -10.58
N TYR A 65 -4.83 0.17 -10.46
CA TYR A 65 -6.17 -0.03 -9.90
C TYR A 65 -5.99 -0.63 -8.51
N VAL A 66 -6.58 0.01 -7.53
CA VAL A 66 -6.39 -0.34 -6.11
C VAL A 66 -7.71 -0.75 -5.51
N CYS A 67 -7.72 -1.91 -4.86
CA CYS A 67 -8.84 -2.32 -4.00
C CYS A 67 -8.65 -1.66 -2.64
N ASN A 68 -9.67 -0.93 -2.19
CA ASN A 68 -9.66 -0.26 -0.89
C ASN A 68 -10.83 -0.79 -0.07
N ASN A 69 -10.53 -1.33 1.11
CA ASN A 69 -11.55 -1.95 1.96
C ASN A 69 -12.32 -0.95 2.83
N GLY A 70 -12.00 0.34 2.74
CA GLY A 70 -12.63 1.38 3.54
C GLY A 70 -11.90 1.68 4.85
N GLY A 71 -10.94 0.87 5.20
CA GLY A 71 -10.07 1.12 6.35
C GLY A 71 -10.43 0.34 7.60
N PHE A 72 -9.43 0.14 8.42
CA PHE A 72 -9.54 -0.46 9.73
C PHE A 72 -9.27 0.58 10.81
N ARG A 73 -9.79 0.31 12.00
CA ARG A 73 -9.30 0.95 13.22
C ARG A 73 -8.09 0.15 13.69
N TRP A 74 -6.98 0.83 13.93
CA TRP A 74 -5.71 0.19 14.24
C TRP A 74 -5.34 0.35 15.70
N HIS A 75 -4.72 -0.70 16.24
CA HIS A 75 -4.03 -0.63 17.54
C HIS A 75 -2.54 -0.83 17.29
N THR A 76 -1.72 0.08 17.81
CA THR A 76 -0.27 -0.03 17.71
C THR A 76 0.26 -0.67 19.00
N GLU A 77 0.93 -1.82 18.85
CA GLU A 77 1.55 -2.53 19.98
C GLU A 77 2.79 -1.78 20.47
N SER A 78 3.28 -2.17 21.65
CA SER A 78 4.44 -1.51 22.25
C SER A 78 5.72 -1.66 21.42
N ASP A 79 5.81 -2.70 20.58
CA ASP A 79 6.94 -2.92 19.69
C ASP A 79 6.80 -2.20 18.36
N GLY A 80 5.74 -1.39 18.17
CA GLY A 80 5.50 -0.63 16.94
C GLY A 80 4.68 -1.35 15.90
N THR A 81 4.29 -2.61 16.12
CA THR A 81 3.46 -3.33 15.16
C THR A 81 2.01 -2.84 15.19
N HIS A 82 1.35 -2.92 14.04
CA HIS A 82 -0.04 -2.48 13.88
C HIS A 82 -0.97 -3.68 13.81
N ARG A 83 -2.11 -3.60 14.50
CA ARG A 83 -3.11 -4.66 14.51
C ARG A 83 -4.49 -4.06 14.22
N PRO A 84 -5.24 -4.60 13.23
CA PRO A 84 -6.60 -4.12 13.00
C PRO A 84 -7.52 -4.61 14.12
N VAL A 85 -8.36 -3.69 14.63
CA VAL A 85 -9.25 -3.98 15.75
C VAL A 85 -10.72 -3.65 15.45
N GLY A 86 -11.05 -3.38 14.20
CA GLY A 86 -12.40 -3.08 13.77
C GLY A 86 -12.41 -2.19 12.56
N GLN A 87 -13.59 -1.74 12.15
CA GLN A 87 -13.74 -0.80 11.06
C GLN A 87 -13.28 0.60 11.48
N ALA A 88 -12.75 1.37 10.50
CA ALA A 88 -12.40 2.75 10.73
C ALA A 88 -13.64 3.56 11.11
N GLU A 89 -13.44 4.62 11.90
CA GLU A 89 -14.54 5.50 12.31
C GLU A 89 -15.22 6.18 11.12
N ASP A 90 -14.44 6.47 10.08
CA ASP A 90 -14.93 7.11 8.84
C ASP A 90 -15.28 6.09 7.76
N TYR A 91 -15.49 4.82 8.13
CA TYR A 91 -15.79 3.76 7.18
C TYR A 91 -17.03 4.08 6.37
N SER A 92 -16.88 4.06 5.04
CA SER A 92 -17.99 4.33 4.11
C SER A 92 -18.15 3.22 3.05
N GLY A 93 -17.56 2.05 3.29
CA GLY A 93 -17.61 0.91 2.37
C GLY A 93 -16.33 0.73 1.58
N GLY A 94 -16.24 -0.36 0.86
CA GLY A 94 -15.14 -0.66 -0.04
C GLY A 94 -15.29 0.06 -1.38
N ARG A 95 -14.15 0.21 -2.08
CA ARG A 95 -14.13 0.90 -3.38
C ARG A 95 -12.95 0.43 -4.21
N ILE A 96 -13.04 0.70 -5.52
CA ILE A 96 -11.91 0.55 -6.44
C ILE A 96 -11.46 1.96 -6.81
N GLU A 97 -10.17 2.21 -6.67
CA GLU A 97 -9.57 3.50 -7.02
C GLU A 97 -8.60 3.33 -8.18
N ARG A 98 -8.61 4.28 -9.09
CA ARG A 98 -7.70 4.30 -10.23
C ARG A 98 -6.67 5.40 -10.00
N VAL A 99 -5.39 5.05 -10.05
CA VAL A 99 -4.30 6.01 -9.86
C VAL A 99 -3.53 6.12 -11.17
N ASP A 100 -3.44 7.33 -11.69
CA ASP A 100 -2.69 7.62 -12.90
C ASP A 100 -1.26 7.98 -12.50
N LEU A 101 -0.29 7.17 -12.91
CA LEU A 101 1.11 7.37 -12.55
C LEU A 101 1.75 8.54 -13.32
N ALA A 102 1.12 8.98 -14.41
CA ALA A 102 1.67 10.04 -15.27
C ALA A 102 1.37 11.46 -14.77
N THR A 103 0.53 11.60 -13.74
CA THR A 103 0.12 12.94 -13.26
C THR A 103 0.57 13.26 -11.85
#